data_98743164181871fb70415ed4162d09c0
#
_entry.id   98743164181871fb70415ed4162d09c0
#
_cell.length_a   1.000
_cell.length_b   1.000
_cell.length_c   1.000
_cell.angle_alpha   90.00
_cell.angle_beta   90.00
_cell.angle_gamma   90.00
#
_symmetry.space_group_name_H-M   'P 1'
#
loop_
_entity.id
_entity.type
_entity.pdbx_description
1 polymer ?
#
loop_
_entity_poly.entity_id
_entity_poly.type
_entity_poly.pdbx_seq_one_letter_code
_entity_poly.pdbx_strand_id
1 'polypeptide(L)'
;MPQPKQRALSREIILSTALDLVDEEGLSALSLRSLGKRLGVSQAAFYRHFPDKAALLEGIAEQVWRLTFESFLDRVDTGAFDPESTPTPTVSEPTEDAPASPLLIYMRTYAHCLAQTLRSHPGAVMLLLTHPMSTPEQLSLLARVFVTLARHGFTPNADMLGLVNAVSIY
;
A
#
# COMPACT_ATOMS: atom_id res chain seq x y z
N MET A 1 10.90 37.47 -14.95
CA MET A 1 11.07 36.07 -14.62
C MET A 1 9.76 35.60 -13.99
N PRO A 2 8.99 34.68 -14.59
CA PRO A 2 7.79 34.17 -13.95
C PRO A 2 8.22 33.29 -12.75
N GLN A 3 7.73 33.61 -11.57
CA GLN A 3 7.92 32.77 -10.39
C GLN A 3 7.27 31.41 -10.65
N PRO A 4 7.92 30.29 -10.29
CA PRO A 4 7.29 28.98 -10.41
C PRO A 4 6.02 29.00 -9.57
N LYS A 5 4.88 28.68 -10.18
CA LYS A 5 3.60 28.48 -9.47
C LYS A 5 3.87 27.51 -8.31
N GLN A 6 3.90 28.00 -7.08
CA GLN A 6 3.92 27.13 -5.90
C GLN A 6 2.74 26.19 -6.05
N ARG A 7 3.03 24.91 -6.23
CA ARG A 7 2.01 23.86 -6.21
C ARG A 7 1.27 24.00 -4.87
N ALA A 8 -0.04 24.22 -4.93
CA ALA A 8 -0.83 24.32 -3.71
C ALA A 8 -0.56 23.05 -2.87
N LEU A 9 -0.25 23.23 -1.59
CA LEU A 9 -0.03 22.13 -0.67
C LEU A 9 -1.31 21.29 -0.60
N SER A 10 -1.23 20.02 -0.99
CA SER A 10 -2.32 19.07 -0.91
C SER A 10 -1.97 17.92 0.03
N ARG A 11 -2.99 17.15 0.46
CA ARG A 11 -2.80 15.96 1.29
C ARG A 11 -1.86 14.96 0.61
N GLU A 12 -2.02 14.74 -0.69
CA GLU A 12 -1.22 13.83 -1.50
C GLU A 12 0.26 14.23 -1.56
N ILE A 13 0.53 15.53 -1.77
CA ILE A 13 1.90 16.05 -1.78
C ILE A 13 2.57 15.86 -0.41
N ILE A 14 1.83 16.10 0.67
CA ILE A 14 2.35 15.89 2.02
C ILE A 14 2.68 14.42 2.24
N LEU A 15 1.77 13.52 1.88
CA LEU A 15 1.93 12.08 2.08
C LEU A 15 3.07 11.50 1.24
N SER A 16 3.17 11.87 -0.05
CA SER A 16 4.28 11.40 -0.89
C SER A 16 5.63 11.89 -0.36
N THR A 17 5.73 13.18 0.01
CA THR A 17 6.97 13.72 0.57
C THR A 17 7.31 13.11 1.93
N ALA A 18 6.30 12.79 2.74
CA ALA A 18 6.49 12.11 4.02
C ALA A 18 6.99 10.68 3.83
N LEU A 19 6.45 9.95 2.85
CA LEU A 19 6.89 8.61 2.50
C LEU A 19 8.33 8.61 1.99
N ASP A 20 8.68 9.54 1.08
CA ASP A 20 10.06 9.72 0.62
C ASP A 20 11.01 9.99 1.78
N LEU A 21 10.61 10.86 2.73
CA LEU A 21 11.41 11.16 3.91
C LEU A 21 11.63 9.94 4.81
N VAL A 22 10.58 9.14 4.99
CA VAL A 22 10.65 7.90 5.78
C VAL A 22 11.55 6.86 5.11
N ASP A 23 11.52 6.77 3.79
CA ASP A 23 12.38 5.86 3.02
C ASP A 23 13.85 6.28 3.04
N GLU A 24 14.12 7.58 2.97
CA GLU A 24 15.50 8.11 2.94
C GLU A 24 16.15 8.19 4.33
N GLU A 25 15.41 8.63 5.33
CA GLU A 25 15.95 9.01 6.65
C GLU A 25 15.38 8.16 7.80
N GLY A 26 14.40 7.31 7.51
CA GLY A 26 13.71 6.47 8.49
C GLY A 26 12.56 7.18 9.22
N LEU A 27 11.71 6.38 9.87
CA LEU A 27 10.51 6.85 10.56
C LEU A 27 10.79 7.82 11.71
N SER A 28 11.94 7.71 12.36
CA SER A 28 12.35 8.60 13.45
C SER A 28 12.60 10.04 13.00
N ALA A 29 13.01 10.24 11.74
CA ALA A 29 13.25 11.56 11.16
C ALA A 29 11.95 12.29 10.80
N LEU A 30 10.81 11.57 10.72
CA LEU A 30 9.52 12.13 10.35
C LEU A 30 8.98 13.06 11.44
N SER A 31 8.87 14.33 11.10
CA SER A 31 8.24 15.37 11.91
C SER A 31 7.60 16.43 11.01
N LEU A 32 6.62 17.17 11.55
CA LEU A 32 6.03 18.30 10.81
C LEU A 32 7.08 19.38 10.48
N ARG A 33 8.14 19.47 11.29
CA ARG A 33 9.26 20.40 11.07
C ARG A 33 10.14 19.95 9.89
N SER A 34 10.53 18.66 9.83
CA SER A 34 11.33 18.12 8.73
C SER A 34 10.57 18.19 7.41
N LEU A 35 9.27 17.86 7.42
CA LEU A 35 8.41 18.01 6.24
C LEU A 35 8.26 19.47 5.81
N GLY A 36 8.05 20.40 6.77
CA GLY A 36 7.95 21.82 6.47
C GLY A 36 9.21 22.36 5.77
N LYS A 37 10.38 21.95 6.27
CA LYS A 37 11.66 22.28 5.66
C LYS A 37 11.76 21.73 4.22
N ARG A 38 11.34 20.48 4.01
CA ARG A 38 11.43 19.81 2.69
C ARG A 38 10.45 20.39 1.67
N LEU A 39 9.24 20.75 2.10
CA LEU A 39 8.20 21.35 1.26
C LEU A 39 8.28 22.88 1.13
N GLY A 40 9.16 23.53 1.89
CA GLY A 40 9.26 25.00 1.89
C GLY A 40 8.01 25.70 2.46
N VAL A 41 7.29 25.06 3.37
CA VAL A 41 6.06 25.57 3.97
C VAL A 41 6.16 25.68 5.49
N SER A 42 5.32 26.55 6.08
CA SER A 42 5.26 26.67 7.54
C SER A 42 4.58 25.44 8.16
N GLN A 43 4.95 25.12 9.40
CA GLN A 43 4.33 24.04 10.15
C GLN A 43 2.80 24.19 10.29
N ALA A 44 2.31 25.44 10.40
CA ALA A 44 0.89 25.73 10.47
C ALA A 44 0.10 25.32 9.21
N ALA A 45 0.76 25.24 8.06
CA ALA A 45 0.12 24.80 6.82
C ALA A 45 -0.32 23.32 6.87
N PHE A 46 0.34 22.48 7.66
CA PHE A 46 0.01 21.06 7.79
C PHE A 46 -1.25 20.82 8.58
N TYR A 47 -1.55 21.63 9.60
CA TYR A 47 -2.70 21.42 10.48
C TYR A 47 -4.05 21.49 9.77
N ARG A 48 -4.09 22.04 8.55
CA ARG A 48 -5.28 22.02 7.69
C ARG A 48 -5.51 20.65 7.04
N HIS A 49 -4.48 19.83 6.93
CA HIS A 49 -4.50 18.51 6.28
C HIS A 49 -4.41 17.37 7.29
N PHE A 50 -3.62 17.56 8.36
CA PHE A 50 -3.38 16.58 9.41
C PHE A 50 -3.40 17.27 10.76
N PRO A 51 -4.32 16.90 11.67
CA PRO A 51 -4.44 17.53 12.99
C PRO A 51 -3.23 17.28 13.88
N ASP A 52 -2.57 16.13 13.68
CA ASP A 52 -1.41 15.70 14.48
C ASP A 52 -0.50 14.71 13.70
N LYS A 53 0.55 14.26 14.37
CA LYS A 53 1.50 13.29 13.80
C LYS A 53 0.85 11.91 13.62
N ALA A 54 -0.07 11.51 14.48
CA ALA A 54 -0.73 10.21 14.38
C ALA A 54 -1.55 10.12 13.09
N ALA A 55 -2.37 11.14 12.79
CA ALA A 55 -3.12 11.23 11.55
C ALA A 55 -2.22 11.26 10.30
N LEU A 56 -1.03 11.84 10.39
CA LEU A 56 -0.03 11.79 9.32
C LEU A 56 0.50 10.36 9.12
N LEU A 57 0.83 9.64 10.19
CA LEU A 57 1.29 8.26 10.14
C LEU A 57 0.24 7.32 9.56
N GLU A 58 -1.02 7.47 10.00
CA GLU A 58 -2.17 6.75 9.41
C GLU A 58 -2.31 7.04 7.90
N GLY A 59 -2.18 8.32 7.51
CA GLY A 59 -2.24 8.71 6.10
C GLY A 59 -1.12 8.10 5.26
N ILE A 60 0.10 7.98 5.81
CA ILE A 60 1.21 7.31 5.11
C ILE A 60 0.93 5.81 4.97
N ALA A 61 0.47 5.13 6.03
CA ALA A 61 0.09 3.73 5.97
C ALA A 61 -1.03 3.50 4.94
N GLU A 62 -2.06 4.37 4.93
CA GLU A 62 -3.13 4.36 3.93
C GLU A 62 -2.58 4.51 2.50
N GLN A 63 -1.62 5.42 2.29
CA GLN A 63 -0.97 5.61 0.99
C GLN A 63 -0.28 4.34 0.50
N VAL A 64 0.44 3.64 1.37
CA VAL A 64 1.17 2.39 1.03
C VAL A 64 0.18 1.27 0.71
N TRP A 65 -0.89 1.12 1.49
CA TRP A 65 -1.96 0.17 1.19
C TRP A 65 -2.63 0.48 -0.15
N ARG A 66 -2.89 1.75 -0.43
CA ARG A 66 -3.47 2.19 -1.69
C ARG A 66 -2.59 1.82 -2.87
N LEU A 67 -1.29 2.10 -2.81
CA LEU A 67 -0.32 1.72 -3.85
C LEU A 67 -0.33 0.21 -4.11
N THR A 68 -0.36 -0.59 -3.05
CA THR A 68 -0.41 -2.05 -3.14
C THR A 68 -1.69 -2.54 -3.83
N PHE A 69 -2.85 -2.05 -3.38
CA PHE A 69 -4.13 -2.51 -3.92
C PHE A 69 -4.41 -1.99 -5.32
N GLU A 70 -4.00 -0.76 -5.66
CA GLU A 70 -4.12 -0.23 -7.03
C GLU A 70 -3.26 -1.05 -8.00
N SER A 71 -2.01 -1.38 -7.62
CA SER A 71 -1.16 -2.27 -8.41
C SER A 71 -1.76 -3.67 -8.58
N PHE A 72 -2.36 -4.21 -7.52
CA PHE A 72 -3.04 -5.50 -7.59
C PHE A 72 -4.26 -5.46 -8.51
N LEU A 73 -5.12 -4.45 -8.35
CA LEU A 73 -6.33 -4.28 -9.17
C LEU A 73 -5.98 -4.13 -10.65
N ASP A 74 -4.97 -3.32 -10.97
CA ASP A 74 -4.51 -3.15 -12.36
C ASP A 74 -4.07 -4.49 -12.97
N ARG A 75 -3.33 -5.31 -12.24
CA ARG A 75 -2.92 -6.64 -12.70
C ARG A 75 -4.09 -7.60 -12.88
N VAL A 76 -5.07 -7.56 -11.98
CA VAL A 76 -6.30 -8.37 -12.11
C VAL A 76 -7.11 -7.95 -13.33
N ASP A 77 -7.34 -6.65 -13.52
CA ASP A 77 -8.15 -6.13 -14.64
C ASP A 77 -7.47 -6.32 -15.99
N THR A 78 -6.14 -6.26 -16.06
CA THR A 78 -5.36 -6.47 -17.31
C THR A 78 -5.05 -7.94 -17.58
N GLY A 79 -5.30 -8.84 -16.63
CA GLY A 79 -4.90 -10.24 -16.73
C GLY A 79 -3.38 -10.45 -16.68
N ALA A 80 -2.62 -9.44 -16.25
CA ALA A 80 -1.16 -9.48 -16.13
C ALA A 80 -0.74 -10.23 -14.85
N PHE A 81 -1.15 -11.49 -14.75
CA PHE A 81 -0.69 -12.39 -13.71
C PHE A 81 0.71 -12.88 -14.11
N ASP A 82 1.69 -12.61 -13.25
CA ASP A 82 3.04 -13.14 -13.46
C ASP A 82 3.24 -14.38 -12.56
N PRO A 83 3.04 -15.58 -13.10
CA PRO A 83 3.20 -16.81 -12.33
C PRO A 83 4.66 -17.16 -12.06
N GLU A 84 5.64 -16.58 -12.78
CA GLU A 84 7.04 -16.97 -12.71
C GLU A 84 7.93 -16.07 -11.85
N SER A 85 7.50 -14.88 -11.48
CA SER A 85 8.33 -13.88 -10.77
C SER A 85 8.42 -14.06 -9.25
N THR A 86 7.82 -15.09 -8.66
CA THR A 86 7.97 -15.37 -7.22
C THR A 86 9.06 -16.41 -6.99
N PRO A 87 10.09 -16.10 -6.18
CA PRO A 87 10.96 -17.17 -5.67
C PRO A 87 10.09 -18.16 -4.90
N THR A 88 9.97 -19.36 -5.41
CA THR A 88 9.27 -20.47 -4.76
C THR A 88 9.89 -20.68 -3.38
N PRO A 89 9.20 -20.46 -2.26
CA PRO A 89 9.68 -21.01 -1.01
C PRO A 89 9.68 -22.53 -1.19
N THR A 90 10.79 -23.16 -0.92
CA THR A 90 10.99 -24.61 -0.95
C THR A 90 10.14 -25.26 0.14
N VAL A 91 8.84 -25.33 -0.08
CA VAL A 91 7.93 -26.16 0.70
C VAL A 91 7.35 -27.15 -0.29
N SER A 92 7.64 -28.42 -0.05
CA SER A 92 7.19 -29.65 -0.70
C SER A 92 6.29 -29.49 -1.92
N GLU A 93 6.77 -29.96 -3.07
CA GLU A 93 6.15 -29.85 -4.40
C GLU A 93 4.67 -30.28 -4.38
N PRO A 94 3.74 -29.41 -4.86
CA PRO A 94 2.44 -29.89 -5.31
C PRO A 94 2.69 -30.70 -6.60
N THR A 95 2.11 -31.87 -6.67
CA THR A 95 2.09 -32.75 -7.84
C THR A 95 1.82 -31.97 -9.13
N GLU A 96 2.64 -32.18 -10.15
CA GLU A 96 2.75 -31.42 -11.42
C GLU A 96 1.49 -31.30 -12.29
N ASP A 97 0.34 -31.87 -11.92
CA ASP A 97 -0.86 -32.01 -12.77
C ASP A 97 -2.13 -31.30 -12.27
N ALA A 98 -2.10 -30.53 -11.17
CA ALA A 98 -3.28 -29.79 -10.75
C ALA A 98 -3.25 -28.35 -11.29
N PRO A 99 -4.28 -27.89 -12.06
CA PRO A 99 -4.34 -26.50 -12.49
C PRO A 99 -4.32 -25.60 -11.25
N ALA A 100 -3.44 -24.59 -11.27
CA ALA A 100 -3.31 -23.67 -10.14
C ALA A 100 -4.68 -23.09 -9.79
N SER A 101 -5.10 -23.25 -8.53
CA SER A 101 -6.37 -22.71 -8.06
C SER A 101 -6.40 -21.21 -8.37
N PRO A 102 -7.50 -20.67 -8.95
CA PRO A 102 -7.63 -19.23 -9.19
C PRO A 102 -7.31 -18.39 -7.95
N LEU A 103 -7.68 -18.86 -6.76
CA LEU A 103 -7.34 -18.23 -5.50
C LEU A 103 -5.83 -18.10 -5.30
N LEU A 104 -5.08 -19.16 -5.59
CA LEU A 104 -3.63 -19.16 -5.45
C LEU A 104 -2.98 -18.12 -6.36
N ILE A 105 -3.48 -17.96 -7.59
CA ILE A 105 -3.00 -16.95 -8.54
C ILE A 105 -3.23 -15.55 -7.98
N TYR A 106 -4.43 -15.26 -7.48
CA TYR A 106 -4.74 -13.95 -6.89
C TYR A 106 -3.91 -13.68 -5.62
N MET A 107 -3.73 -14.66 -4.74
CA MET A 107 -2.93 -14.51 -3.53
C MET A 107 -1.43 -14.27 -3.86
N ARG A 108 -0.88 -14.99 -4.83
CA ARG A 108 0.49 -14.76 -5.30
C ARG A 108 0.65 -13.37 -5.89
N THR A 109 -0.28 -12.95 -6.74
CA THR A 109 -0.28 -11.60 -7.34
C THR A 109 -0.34 -10.53 -6.26
N TYR A 110 -1.22 -10.68 -5.27
CA TYR A 110 -1.31 -9.76 -4.14
C TYR A 110 -0.01 -9.72 -3.33
N ALA A 111 0.53 -10.88 -2.96
CA ALA A 111 1.79 -10.97 -2.22
C ALA A 111 2.96 -10.33 -3.02
N HIS A 112 2.99 -10.52 -4.34
CA HIS A 112 3.97 -9.89 -5.20
C HIS A 112 3.83 -8.35 -5.21
N CYS A 113 2.62 -7.82 -5.36
CA CYS A 113 2.35 -6.39 -5.32
C CYS A 113 2.76 -5.78 -3.97
N LEU A 114 2.39 -6.43 -2.87
CA LEU A 114 2.79 -6.02 -1.52
C LEU A 114 4.31 -6.01 -1.37
N ALA A 115 4.98 -7.10 -1.75
CA ALA A 115 6.44 -7.19 -1.68
C ALA A 115 7.13 -6.14 -2.56
N GLN A 116 6.59 -5.84 -3.73
CA GLN A 116 7.11 -4.81 -4.62
C GLN A 116 6.94 -3.41 -4.00
N THR A 117 5.77 -3.10 -3.44
CA THR A 117 5.52 -1.83 -2.74
C THR A 117 6.46 -1.66 -1.55
N LEU A 118 6.64 -2.72 -0.74
CA LEU A 118 7.54 -2.67 0.42
C LEU A 118 9.02 -2.55 0.04
N ARG A 119 9.44 -3.12 -1.08
CA ARG A 119 10.81 -2.91 -1.61
C ARG A 119 11.02 -1.48 -2.09
N SER A 120 9.98 -0.86 -2.66
CA SER A 120 10.04 0.56 -3.09
C SER A 120 9.96 1.50 -1.90
N HIS A 121 9.34 1.08 -0.79
CA HIS A 121 9.12 1.88 0.41
C HIS A 121 9.57 1.13 1.68
N PRO A 122 10.88 0.85 1.84
CA PRO A 122 11.38 0.05 2.95
C PRO A 122 11.16 0.72 4.31
N GLY A 123 11.15 2.04 4.38
CA GLY A 123 10.88 2.81 5.59
C GLY A 123 9.45 2.67 6.11
N ALA A 124 8.51 2.29 5.24
CA ALA A 124 7.09 2.14 5.60
C ALA A 124 6.74 0.78 6.23
N VAL A 125 7.63 -0.21 6.22
CA VAL A 125 7.36 -1.57 6.73
C VAL A 125 6.85 -1.52 8.17
N MET A 126 7.53 -0.79 9.05
CA MET A 126 7.13 -0.66 10.46
C MET A 126 5.78 0.05 10.63
N LEU A 127 5.42 0.96 9.70
CA LEU A 127 4.12 1.62 9.73
C LEU A 127 3.00 0.63 9.44
N LEU A 128 3.14 -0.23 8.44
CA LEU A 128 2.12 -1.23 8.11
C LEU A 128 1.92 -2.25 9.24
N LEU A 129 2.99 -2.63 9.94
CA LEU A 129 2.93 -3.54 11.09
C LEU A 129 2.23 -2.92 12.31
N THR A 130 2.34 -1.60 12.49
CA THR A 130 1.83 -0.90 13.67
C THR A 130 0.50 -0.15 13.42
N HIS A 131 0.12 0.04 12.16
CA HIS A 131 -1.11 0.74 11.76
C HIS A 131 -1.95 -0.18 10.87
N PRO A 132 -2.74 -1.08 11.46
CA PRO A 132 -3.61 -1.97 10.71
C PRO A 132 -4.67 -1.16 9.94
N MET A 133 -5.21 -1.78 8.88
CA MET A 133 -6.28 -1.15 8.10
C MET A 133 -7.53 -0.94 8.98
N SER A 134 -7.83 0.32 9.28
CA SER A 134 -8.94 0.70 10.18
C SER A 134 -9.74 1.89 9.69
N THR A 135 -9.25 2.63 8.68
CA THR A 135 -9.97 3.81 8.18
C THR A 135 -11.07 3.42 7.18
N PRO A 136 -12.16 4.21 7.08
CA PRO A 136 -13.21 3.99 6.08
C PRO A 136 -12.66 3.95 4.64
N GLU A 137 -11.65 4.75 4.35
CA GLU A 137 -10.97 4.83 3.06
C GLU A 137 -10.25 3.52 2.73
N GLN A 138 -9.53 2.96 3.69
CA GLN A 138 -8.84 1.66 3.56
C GLN A 138 -9.85 0.51 3.38
N LEU A 139 -10.95 0.51 4.14
CA LEU A 139 -12.02 -0.49 4.01
C LEU A 139 -12.73 -0.37 2.65
N SER A 140 -12.94 0.85 2.15
CA SER A 140 -13.50 1.07 0.81
C SER A 140 -12.58 0.52 -0.28
N LEU A 141 -11.28 0.66 -0.12
CA LEU A 141 -10.29 0.13 -1.04
C LEU A 141 -10.30 -1.41 -1.04
N LEU A 142 -10.36 -2.03 0.13
CA LEU A 142 -10.51 -3.47 0.28
C LEU A 142 -11.82 -3.98 -0.34
N ALA A 143 -12.92 -3.25 -0.15
CA ALA A 143 -14.19 -3.59 -0.79
C ALA A 143 -14.11 -3.56 -2.32
N ARG A 144 -13.38 -2.60 -2.91
CA ARG A 144 -13.10 -2.59 -4.36
C ARG A 144 -12.35 -3.83 -4.81
N VAL A 145 -11.38 -4.31 -4.03
CA VAL A 145 -10.67 -5.57 -4.34
C VAL A 145 -11.65 -6.72 -4.42
N PHE A 146 -12.53 -6.88 -3.43
CA PHE A 146 -13.52 -7.95 -3.43
C PHE A 146 -14.52 -7.85 -4.60
N VAL A 147 -14.98 -6.63 -4.92
CA VAL A 147 -15.88 -6.40 -6.07
C VAL A 147 -15.18 -6.78 -7.39
N THR A 148 -13.91 -6.43 -7.55
CA THR A 148 -13.14 -6.78 -8.75
C THR A 148 -12.95 -8.29 -8.86
N LEU A 149 -12.55 -8.96 -7.78
CA LEU A 149 -12.42 -10.42 -7.76
C LEU A 149 -13.73 -11.13 -8.07
N ALA A 150 -14.86 -10.62 -7.56
CA ALA A 150 -16.18 -11.16 -7.87
C ALA A 150 -16.53 -11.05 -9.36
N ARG A 151 -16.15 -9.95 -10.04
CA ARG A 151 -16.32 -9.80 -11.50
C ARG A 151 -15.51 -10.82 -12.29
N HIS A 152 -14.39 -11.26 -11.76
CA HIS A 152 -13.54 -12.31 -12.34
C HIS A 152 -13.94 -13.73 -11.89
N GLY A 153 -15.17 -13.91 -11.41
CA GLY A 153 -15.74 -15.22 -11.07
C GLY A 153 -15.33 -15.77 -9.71
N PHE A 154 -14.69 -14.95 -8.88
CA PHE A 154 -14.31 -15.35 -7.54
C PHE A 154 -15.36 -14.93 -6.51
N THR A 155 -15.89 -15.88 -5.72
CA THR A 155 -16.87 -15.57 -4.67
C THR A 155 -16.13 -15.26 -3.35
N PRO A 156 -16.09 -13.99 -2.91
CA PRO A 156 -15.45 -13.62 -1.65
C PRO A 156 -16.16 -14.32 -0.48
N ASN A 157 -15.39 -14.90 0.42
CA ASN A 157 -15.90 -15.49 1.66
C ASN A 157 -15.07 -14.99 2.86
N ALA A 158 -15.49 -15.33 4.08
CA ALA A 158 -14.80 -14.90 5.30
C ALA A 158 -13.34 -15.41 5.38
N ASP A 159 -13.05 -16.57 4.79
CA ASP A 159 -11.73 -17.17 4.79
C ASP A 159 -10.72 -16.34 3.99
N MET A 160 -11.18 -15.66 2.93
CA MET A 160 -10.36 -14.75 2.15
C MET A 160 -9.88 -13.53 2.96
N LEU A 161 -10.76 -13.00 3.81
CA LEU A 161 -10.37 -11.89 4.68
C LEU A 161 -9.25 -12.32 5.63
N GLY A 162 -9.34 -13.56 6.14
CA GLY A 162 -8.29 -14.20 6.92
C GLY A 162 -6.99 -14.36 6.14
N LEU A 163 -7.07 -14.79 4.87
CA LEU A 163 -5.90 -14.97 4.00
C LEU A 163 -5.23 -13.63 3.64
N VAL A 164 -6.00 -12.60 3.30
CA VAL A 164 -5.45 -11.25 3.04
C VAL A 164 -4.73 -10.72 4.27
N ASN A 165 -5.33 -10.87 5.45
CA ASN A 165 -4.67 -10.49 6.69
C ASN A 165 -3.41 -11.32 6.95
N ALA A 166 -3.45 -12.63 6.76
CA ALA A 166 -2.28 -13.48 6.96
C ALA A 166 -1.11 -13.08 6.05
N VAL A 167 -1.36 -12.85 4.75
CA VAL A 167 -0.32 -12.39 3.80
C VAL A 167 0.20 -11.01 4.14
N SER A 168 -0.61 -10.16 4.79
CA SER A 168 -0.20 -8.79 5.15
C SER A 168 0.60 -8.70 6.44
N ILE A 169 0.54 -9.74 7.32
CA ILE A 169 1.18 -9.73 8.64
C ILE A 169 2.44 -10.62 8.67
N TYR A 170 2.53 -11.63 7.79
CA TYR A 170 3.65 -12.57 7.67
C TYR A 170 4.43 -12.37 6.37
#